data_5a29bb20f6d97979c96e1bd8b112c1f9
#
_entry.id   5a29bb20f6d97979c96e1bd8b112c1f9
#
_cell.length_a   1.000
_cell.length_b   1.000
_cell.length_c   1.000
_cell.angle_alpha   90.00
_cell.angle_beta   90.00
_cell.angle_gamma   90.00
#
_symmetry.space_group_name_H-M   'P 1'
#
loop_
_entity.id
_entity.type
_entity.pdbx_description
1 polymer ?
#
loop_
_entity_poly.entity_id
_entity_poly.type
_entity_poly.pdbx_seq_one_letter_code
_entity_poly.pdbx_strand_id
1 'polypeptide(L)'
;MPKMAANLTMLFTEVPFMQRFEAAAKAGFTHVEFLFPYDFDATELRAQLDNHGLKQVLHNLPAGDWAGGERGIACHPNRVGEFAAGLERAVAYATTLGVTQLNCLAGIKPAGVSDEQAMATLVSNMRVAADQLKAAGIRLLLEPINSFDINLDIR
;
A
#
# COMPACT_ATOMS: atom_id res chain seq x y z
N MET A 1 -18.99 -16.62 8.44
CA MET A 1 -19.25 -15.49 7.56
C MET A 1 -17.93 -14.81 7.23
N PRO A 2 -17.71 -14.33 6.00
CA PRO A 2 -16.50 -13.56 5.69
C PRO A 2 -16.46 -12.28 6.53
N LYS A 3 -15.26 -11.87 6.95
CA LYS A 3 -15.06 -10.59 7.61
C LYS A 3 -14.86 -9.52 6.53
N MET A 4 -15.62 -8.44 6.62
CA MET A 4 -15.54 -7.33 5.68
C MET A 4 -14.63 -6.25 6.25
N ALA A 5 -13.79 -5.65 5.39
CA ALA A 5 -13.01 -4.47 5.70
C ALA A 5 -13.49 -3.30 4.82
N ALA A 6 -13.59 -2.11 5.39
CA ALA A 6 -13.90 -0.90 4.63
C ALA A 6 -12.59 -0.29 4.09
N ASN A 7 -12.53 -0.03 2.78
CA ASN A 7 -11.42 0.72 2.20
C ASN A 7 -11.67 2.22 2.39
N LEU A 8 -10.95 2.84 3.34
CA LEU A 8 -11.14 4.26 3.69
C LEU A 8 -10.59 5.23 2.62
N THR A 9 -9.81 4.76 1.66
CA THR A 9 -9.44 5.58 0.50
C THR A 9 -10.63 5.80 -0.43
N MET A 10 -11.54 4.81 -0.51
CA MET A 10 -12.64 4.79 -1.48
C MET A 10 -14.02 5.02 -0.86
N LEU A 11 -14.20 4.71 0.43
CA LEU A 11 -15.46 4.84 1.16
C LEU A 11 -15.41 6.02 2.13
N PHE A 12 -16.60 6.56 2.43
CA PHE A 12 -16.77 7.72 3.34
C PHE A 12 -16.04 8.97 2.87
N THR A 13 -15.93 9.16 1.54
CA THR A 13 -15.17 10.26 0.94
C THR A 13 -15.84 11.62 1.11
N GLU A 14 -17.06 11.65 1.59
CA GLU A 14 -17.81 12.87 1.95
C GLU A 14 -17.24 13.59 3.18
N VAL A 15 -16.39 12.92 3.96
CA VAL A 15 -15.68 13.51 5.10
C VAL A 15 -14.16 13.44 4.95
N PRO A 16 -13.39 14.33 5.62
CA PRO A 16 -11.92 14.27 5.66
C PRO A 16 -11.42 12.89 6.12
N PHE A 17 -10.25 12.47 5.63
CA PHE A 17 -9.72 11.12 5.83
C PHE A 17 -9.71 10.68 7.30
N MET A 18 -9.25 11.54 8.21
CA MET A 18 -9.17 11.22 9.64
C MET A 18 -10.55 11.01 10.31
N GLN A 19 -11.64 11.50 9.72
CA GLN A 19 -13.01 11.29 10.20
C GLN A 19 -13.65 10.01 9.63
N ARG A 20 -13.04 9.40 8.60
CA ARG A 20 -13.55 8.17 7.98
C ARG A 20 -13.46 6.96 8.90
N PHE A 21 -12.56 6.98 9.88
CA PHE A 21 -12.46 5.94 10.91
C PHE A 21 -13.75 5.88 11.75
N GLU A 22 -14.20 7.03 12.23
CA GLU A 22 -15.47 7.13 12.97
C GLU A 22 -16.66 6.70 12.10
N ALA A 23 -16.70 7.15 10.84
CA ALA A 23 -17.78 6.81 9.90
C ALA A 23 -17.84 5.30 9.65
N ALA A 24 -16.69 4.64 9.45
CA ALA A 24 -16.61 3.19 9.28
C ALA A 24 -17.10 2.44 10.53
N ALA A 25 -16.66 2.87 11.72
CA ALA A 25 -17.12 2.27 12.98
C ALA A 25 -18.62 2.42 13.18
N LYS A 26 -19.19 3.61 12.92
CA LYS A 26 -20.63 3.86 12.96
C LYS A 26 -21.42 3.02 11.95
N ALA A 27 -20.83 2.70 10.79
CA ALA A 27 -21.39 1.80 9.79
C ALA A 27 -21.28 0.31 10.17
N GLY A 28 -20.65 -0.02 11.31
CA GLY A 28 -20.54 -1.39 11.84
C GLY A 28 -19.31 -2.16 11.36
N PHE A 29 -18.36 -1.50 10.67
CA PHE A 29 -17.09 -2.14 10.34
C PHE A 29 -16.21 -2.27 11.57
N THR A 30 -15.49 -3.37 11.64
CA THR A 30 -14.46 -3.64 12.67
C THR A 30 -13.06 -3.71 12.06
N HIS A 31 -12.98 -3.77 10.73
CA HIS A 31 -11.75 -3.84 9.98
C HIS A 31 -11.77 -2.80 8.87
N VAL A 32 -10.61 -2.19 8.63
CA VAL A 32 -10.42 -1.16 7.59
C VAL A 32 -9.12 -1.41 6.84
N GLU A 33 -9.05 -0.87 5.64
CA GLU A 33 -7.83 -0.73 4.86
C GLU A 33 -7.76 0.66 4.24
N PHE A 34 -6.61 1.09 3.82
CA PHE A 34 -6.41 2.30 3.03
C PHE A 34 -5.10 2.19 2.26
N LEU A 35 -5.02 2.84 1.09
CA LEU A 35 -3.95 2.59 0.15
C LEU A 35 -2.60 3.09 0.67
N PHE A 36 -2.52 4.36 1.05
CA PHE A 36 -1.26 4.99 1.43
C PHE A 36 -1.42 5.81 2.71
N PRO A 37 -0.83 5.36 3.84
CA PRO A 37 -0.91 6.07 5.13
C PRO A 37 0.08 7.24 5.24
N TYR A 38 0.97 7.41 4.28
CA TYR A 38 2.24 8.12 4.44
C TYR A 38 2.13 9.64 4.53
N ASP A 39 0.96 10.23 4.26
CA ASP A 39 0.67 11.65 4.41
C ASP A 39 0.26 12.01 5.85
N PHE A 40 0.07 11.02 6.72
CA PHE A 40 -0.36 11.17 8.10
C PHE A 40 0.67 10.57 9.05
N ASP A 41 0.75 11.09 10.27
CA ASP A 41 1.58 10.50 11.31
C ASP A 41 1.05 9.11 11.70
N ALA A 42 1.96 8.13 11.81
CA ALA A 42 1.57 6.75 12.10
C ALA A 42 0.94 6.60 13.51
N THR A 43 1.34 7.43 14.48
CA THR A 43 0.79 7.40 15.83
C THR A 43 -0.59 8.03 15.89
N GLU A 44 -0.85 9.06 15.06
CA GLU A 44 -2.18 9.64 14.93
C GLU A 44 -3.16 8.64 14.28
N LEU A 45 -2.71 7.95 13.22
CA LEU A 45 -3.51 6.87 12.60
C LEU A 45 -3.79 5.73 13.59
N ARG A 46 -2.79 5.33 14.37
CA ARG A 46 -2.96 4.32 15.41
C ARG A 46 -4.01 4.75 16.44
N ALA A 47 -3.96 5.99 16.89
CA ALA A 47 -4.93 6.54 17.83
C ALA A 47 -6.37 6.51 17.25
N GLN A 48 -6.55 6.80 15.94
CA GLN A 48 -7.86 6.67 15.29
C GLN A 48 -8.36 5.23 15.30
N LEU A 49 -7.49 4.27 14.98
CA LEU A 49 -7.86 2.85 15.03
C LEU A 49 -8.31 2.43 16.44
N ASP A 50 -7.54 2.81 17.46
CA ASP A 50 -7.82 2.46 18.86
C ASP A 50 -9.10 3.14 19.37
N ASN A 51 -9.28 4.43 19.12
CA ASN A 51 -10.44 5.20 19.57
C ASN A 51 -11.77 4.66 19.01
N HIS A 52 -11.72 4.05 17.82
CA HIS A 52 -12.92 3.54 17.15
C HIS A 52 -13.01 2.00 17.15
N GLY A 53 -12.09 1.31 17.84
CA GLY A 53 -12.09 -0.16 17.94
C GLY A 53 -11.87 -0.86 16.59
N LEU A 54 -11.15 -0.21 15.66
CA LEU A 54 -10.90 -0.70 14.32
C LEU A 54 -9.53 -1.40 14.23
N LYS A 55 -9.44 -2.38 13.33
CA LYS A 55 -8.17 -3.02 12.95
C LYS A 55 -7.88 -2.74 11.49
N GLN A 56 -6.69 -2.21 11.23
CA GLN A 56 -6.23 -2.10 9.85
C GLN A 56 -5.72 -3.46 9.37
N VAL A 57 -6.12 -3.86 8.15
CA VAL A 57 -5.77 -5.17 7.58
C VAL A 57 -4.71 -5.08 6.51
N LEU A 58 -4.59 -3.94 5.82
CA LEU A 58 -3.72 -3.78 4.66
C LEU A 58 -3.39 -2.31 4.41
N HIS A 59 -2.20 -2.03 3.90
CA HIS A 59 -1.87 -0.86 3.10
C HIS A 59 -0.77 -1.22 2.08
N ASN A 60 -0.56 -0.34 1.09
CA ASN A 60 0.44 -0.55 0.06
C ASN A 60 1.82 -0.05 0.50
N LEU A 61 2.88 -0.64 -0.07
CA LEU A 61 4.19 0.02 -0.13
C LEU A 61 4.06 1.35 -0.89
N PRO A 62 4.95 2.34 -0.65
CA PRO A 62 4.97 3.56 -1.47
C PRO A 62 5.02 3.23 -2.95
N ALA A 63 4.12 3.83 -3.72
CA ALA A 63 3.88 3.47 -5.12
C ALA A 63 4.51 4.45 -6.13
N GLY A 64 5.37 5.36 -5.67
CA GLY A 64 5.88 6.47 -6.48
C GLY A 64 4.91 7.65 -6.51
N ASP A 65 4.94 8.43 -7.58
CA ASP A 65 4.02 9.55 -7.80
C ASP A 65 2.64 9.05 -8.27
N TRP A 66 1.82 8.68 -7.28
CA TRP A 66 0.46 8.18 -7.54
C TRP A 66 -0.41 9.21 -8.25
N ALA A 67 -0.29 10.49 -7.89
CA ALA A 67 -1.05 11.57 -8.51
C ALA A 67 -0.61 11.81 -9.96
N GLY A 68 0.67 11.64 -10.25
CA GLY A 68 1.24 11.68 -11.61
C GLY A 68 0.98 10.41 -12.44
N GLY A 69 0.23 9.44 -11.92
CA GLY A 69 -0.17 8.24 -12.66
C GLY A 69 0.71 7.01 -12.42
N GLU A 70 1.71 7.07 -11.53
CA GLU A 70 2.49 5.87 -11.18
C GLU A 70 1.64 4.86 -10.41
N ARG A 71 1.91 3.58 -10.62
CA ARG A 71 1.18 2.46 -10.02
C ARG A 71 2.13 1.44 -9.40
N GLY A 72 3.14 1.93 -8.67
CA GLY A 72 4.23 1.13 -8.14
C GLY A 72 5.53 1.32 -8.88
N ILE A 73 6.64 1.10 -8.18
CA ILE A 73 8.01 1.27 -8.70
C ILE A 73 8.85 -0.01 -8.58
N ALA A 74 8.22 -1.11 -8.20
CA ALA A 74 8.95 -2.34 -7.91
C ALA A 74 9.66 -2.95 -9.12
N CYS A 75 9.19 -2.69 -10.34
CA CYS A 75 9.82 -3.15 -11.59
C CYS A 75 10.80 -2.12 -12.21
N HIS A 76 11.09 -0.99 -11.54
CA HIS A 76 11.90 0.10 -12.09
C HIS A 76 13.40 -0.07 -11.77
N PRO A 77 14.28 -0.42 -12.73
CA PRO A 77 15.69 -0.69 -12.45
C PRO A 77 16.46 0.52 -11.92
N ASN A 78 16.06 1.73 -12.29
CA ASN A 78 16.72 2.97 -11.88
C ASN A 78 16.20 3.50 -10.51
N ARG A 79 15.22 2.83 -9.88
CA ARG A 79 14.58 3.29 -8.62
C ARG A 79 14.66 2.24 -7.49
N VAL A 80 15.61 1.31 -7.58
CA VAL A 80 15.79 0.24 -6.57
C VAL A 80 16.08 0.83 -5.17
N GLY A 81 16.89 1.90 -5.09
CA GLY A 81 17.17 2.59 -3.82
C GLY A 81 15.92 3.26 -3.22
N GLU A 82 15.09 3.87 -4.06
CA GLU A 82 13.82 4.46 -3.62
C GLU A 82 12.83 3.38 -3.14
N PHE A 83 12.75 2.26 -3.85
CA PHE A 83 11.97 1.11 -3.42
C PHE A 83 12.41 0.59 -2.05
N ALA A 84 13.72 0.45 -1.81
CA ALA A 84 14.26 0.00 -0.53
C ALA A 84 13.92 0.97 0.62
N ALA A 85 14.09 2.29 0.42
CA ALA A 85 13.73 3.30 1.40
C ALA A 85 12.21 3.31 1.68
N GLY A 86 11.39 3.13 0.63
CA GLY A 86 9.94 3.00 0.75
C GLY A 86 9.53 1.78 1.55
N LEU A 87 10.22 0.65 1.38
CA LEU A 87 9.99 -0.57 2.14
C LEU A 87 10.27 -0.37 3.63
N GLU A 88 11.39 0.25 4.00
CA GLU A 88 11.71 0.57 5.40
C GLU A 88 10.62 1.44 6.04
N ARG A 89 10.18 2.47 5.33
CA ARG A 89 9.08 3.33 5.77
C ARG A 89 7.79 2.53 5.98
N ALA A 90 7.45 1.64 5.05
CA ALA A 90 6.25 0.82 5.14
C ALA A 90 6.29 -0.15 6.33
N VAL A 91 7.43 -0.76 6.63
CA VAL A 91 7.62 -1.63 7.80
C VAL A 91 7.41 -0.84 9.09
N ALA A 92 7.95 0.38 9.20
CA ALA A 92 7.76 1.23 10.37
C ALA A 92 6.27 1.56 10.60
N TYR A 93 5.55 1.95 9.53
CA TYR A 93 4.10 2.20 9.60
C TYR A 93 3.32 0.94 9.97
N ALA A 94 3.58 -0.19 9.31
CA ALA A 94 2.91 -1.45 9.59
C ALA A 94 3.09 -1.90 11.05
N THR A 95 4.29 -1.73 11.59
CA THR A 95 4.59 -2.06 12.99
C THR A 95 3.78 -1.18 13.95
N THR A 96 3.75 0.14 13.72
CA THR A 96 3.00 1.09 14.55
C THR A 96 1.49 0.82 14.47
N LEU A 97 0.98 0.54 13.27
CA LEU A 97 -0.44 0.32 13.03
C LEU A 97 -0.91 -1.11 13.38
N GLY A 98 0.02 -2.03 13.63
CA GLY A 98 -0.30 -3.43 13.94
C GLY A 98 -0.77 -4.22 12.71
N VAL A 99 -0.33 -3.84 11.51
CA VAL A 99 -0.69 -4.48 10.25
C VAL A 99 0.20 -5.70 10.00
N THR A 100 -0.39 -6.82 9.60
CA THR A 100 0.32 -8.08 9.40
C THR A 100 0.52 -8.47 7.94
N GLN A 101 0.12 -7.62 7.01
CA GLN A 101 0.33 -7.82 5.56
C GLN A 101 0.43 -6.48 4.83
N LEU A 102 1.34 -6.39 3.90
CA LEU A 102 1.55 -5.23 3.03
C LEU A 102 1.42 -5.63 1.58
N ASN A 103 0.83 -4.76 0.77
CA ASN A 103 0.69 -4.98 -0.66
C ASN A 103 1.75 -4.18 -1.43
N CYS A 104 2.38 -4.81 -2.41
CA CYS A 104 3.31 -4.20 -3.33
C CYS A 104 2.70 -4.18 -4.73
N LEU A 105 2.49 -3.00 -5.28
CA LEU A 105 2.14 -2.85 -6.68
C LEU A 105 3.40 -3.09 -7.54
N ALA A 106 3.28 -3.96 -8.53
CA ALA A 106 4.39 -4.33 -9.41
C ALA A 106 4.99 -3.13 -10.16
N GLY A 107 4.16 -2.20 -10.53
CA GLY A 107 4.54 -1.01 -11.30
C GLY A 107 4.29 -1.17 -12.80
N ILE A 108 4.25 -0.02 -13.48
CA ILE A 108 4.19 0.06 -14.93
C ILE A 108 5.62 0.02 -15.45
N LYS A 109 5.90 -0.83 -16.43
CA LYS A 109 7.23 -0.93 -17.04
C LYS A 109 7.67 0.42 -17.62
N PRO A 110 8.83 0.96 -17.22
CA PRO A 110 9.30 2.24 -17.76
C PRO A 110 9.62 2.17 -19.26
N ALA A 111 9.43 3.28 -19.98
CA ALA A 111 9.85 3.38 -21.36
C ALA A 111 11.37 3.11 -21.50
N GLY A 112 11.74 2.37 -22.55
CA GLY A 112 13.13 2.00 -22.83
C GLY A 112 13.70 0.87 -21.96
N VAL A 113 12.92 0.30 -21.04
CA VAL A 113 13.30 -0.88 -20.27
C VAL A 113 12.72 -2.13 -20.92
N SER A 114 13.54 -3.18 -21.09
CA SER A 114 13.06 -4.46 -21.63
C SER A 114 12.21 -5.21 -20.62
N ASP A 115 11.37 -6.15 -21.07
CA ASP A 115 10.54 -6.99 -20.20
C ASP A 115 11.41 -7.83 -19.27
N GLU A 116 12.54 -8.34 -19.75
CA GLU A 116 13.49 -9.13 -18.97
C GLU A 116 14.11 -8.28 -17.85
N GLN A 117 14.50 -7.03 -18.16
CA GLN A 117 15.07 -6.12 -17.16
C GLN A 117 14.06 -5.73 -16.08
N ALA A 118 12.84 -5.38 -16.49
CA ALA A 118 11.75 -5.04 -15.56
C ALA A 118 11.41 -6.24 -14.65
N MET A 119 11.28 -7.43 -15.24
CA MET A 119 11.00 -8.66 -14.48
C MET A 119 12.14 -9.03 -13.53
N ALA A 120 13.39 -8.95 -13.97
CA ALA A 120 14.56 -9.22 -13.12
C ALA A 120 14.61 -8.26 -11.92
N THR A 121 14.31 -6.97 -12.16
CA THR A 121 14.24 -5.95 -11.11
C THR A 121 13.10 -6.25 -10.13
N LEU A 122 11.90 -6.53 -10.64
CA LEU A 122 10.75 -6.90 -9.80
C LEU A 122 11.08 -8.10 -8.90
N VAL A 123 11.61 -9.18 -9.48
CA VAL A 123 11.97 -10.39 -8.71
C VAL A 123 13.02 -10.09 -7.64
N SER A 124 14.04 -9.29 -7.97
CA SER A 124 15.07 -8.89 -7.01
C SER A 124 14.48 -8.08 -5.85
N ASN A 125 13.66 -7.07 -6.15
CA ASN A 125 13.01 -6.23 -5.15
C ASN A 125 12.03 -7.04 -4.27
N MET A 126 11.28 -7.97 -4.87
CA MET A 126 10.37 -8.85 -4.12
C MET A 126 11.09 -9.77 -3.16
N ARG A 127 12.28 -10.29 -3.52
CA ARG A 127 13.11 -11.10 -2.59
C ARG A 127 13.55 -10.27 -1.38
N VAL A 128 14.08 -9.07 -1.61
CA VAL A 128 14.48 -8.18 -0.52
C VAL A 128 13.28 -7.82 0.36
N ALA A 129 12.14 -7.47 -0.25
CA ALA A 129 10.93 -7.14 0.49
C ALA A 129 10.41 -8.34 1.31
N ALA A 130 10.40 -9.54 0.72
CA ALA A 130 9.96 -10.75 1.41
C ALA A 130 10.81 -11.06 2.65
N ASP A 131 12.13 -10.93 2.55
CA ASP A 131 13.04 -11.19 3.67
C ASP A 131 12.85 -10.16 4.80
N GLN A 132 12.77 -8.86 4.47
CA GLN A 132 12.56 -7.81 5.46
C GLN A 132 11.19 -7.91 6.14
N LEU A 133 10.12 -8.09 5.36
CA LEU A 133 8.78 -8.22 5.90
C LEU A 133 8.62 -9.48 6.75
N LYS A 134 9.21 -10.61 6.33
CA LYS A 134 9.23 -11.84 7.11
C LYS A 134 9.92 -11.64 8.47
N ALA A 135 11.04 -10.92 8.50
CA ALA A 135 11.74 -10.60 9.75
C ALA A 135 10.88 -9.75 10.70
N ALA A 136 9.99 -8.90 10.16
CA ALA A 136 9.02 -8.11 10.92
C ALA A 136 7.69 -8.85 11.21
N GLY A 137 7.53 -10.10 10.80
CA GLY A 137 6.28 -10.87 10.96
C GLY A 137 5.16 -10.42 10.03
N ILE A 138 5.48 -9.72 8.94
CA ILE A 138 4.54 -9.15 7.98
C ILE A 138 4.53 -9.99 6.69
N ARG A 139 3.35 -10.25 6.14
CA ARG A 139 3.20 -10.93 4.85
C ARG A 139 3.32 -9.94 3.69
N LEU A 140 4.13 -10.27 2.70
CA LEU A 140 4.15 -9.57 1.42
C LEU A 140 3.04 -10.11 0.51
N LEU A 141 2.25 -9.20 -0.06
CA LEU A 141 1.35 -9.44 -1.18
C LEU A 141 1.92 -8.75 -2.42
N LEU A 142 1.73 -9.33 -3.59
CA LEU A 142 2.11 -8.73 -4.87
C LEU A 142 0.86 -8.54 -5.72
N GLU A 143 0.65 -7.31 -6.17
CA GLU A 143 -0.45 -6.95 -7.06
C GLU A 143 0.08 -6.65 -8.47
N PRO A 144 -0.23 -7.51 -9.45
CA PRO A 144 0.02 -7.19 -10.85
C PRO A 144 -0.94 -6.07 -11.29
N ILE A 145 -0.39 -5.09 -12.01
CA ILE A 145 -1.19 -3.95 -12.49
C ILE A 145 -2.03 -4.37 -13.69
N ASN A 146 -3.33 -4.05 -13.65
CA ASN A 146 -4.24 -4.29 -14.77
C ASN A 146 -3.93 -3.35 -15.93
N SER A 147 -3.46 -3.92 -17.05
CA SER A 147 -3.08 -3.14 -18.24
C SER A 147 -4.26 -2.47 -18.95
N PHE A 148 -5.51 -2.90 -18.69
CA PHE A 148 -6.70 -2.28 -19.29
C PHE A 148 -7.06 -0.96 -18.60
N ASP A 149 -6.93 -0.87 -17.29
CA ASP A 149 -7.29 0.33 -16.53
C ASP A 149 -6.25 1.45 -16.69
N ILE A 150 -4.98 1.11 -16.95
CA ILE A 150 -3.91 2.09 -17.19
C ILE A 150 -4.14 2.88 -18.47
N ASN A 151 -4.78 2.29 -19.49
CA ASN A 151 -5.02 2.93 -20.79
C ASN A 151 -6.27 3.82 -20.82
N LEU A 152 -7.07 3.87 -19.77
CA LEU A 152 -8.28 4.70 -19.70
C LEU A 152 -7.98 6.15 -19.27
N ASP A 153 -6.86 6.40 -18.61
CA ASP A 153 -6.46 7.74 -18.14
C ASP A 153 -5.58 8.52 -19.16
N ILE A 154 -5.30 7.95 -20.34
CA ILE A 154 -4.52 8.59 -21.41
C ILE A 154 -5.47 8.99 -22.57
N ARG A 155 -6.45 9.84 -22.27
CA ARG A 155 -7.23 10.55 -23.32
C ARG A 155 -7.44 11.99 -22.94
#